data_89774481836366a55e08b7e07100b0fd
#
_entry.id   89774481836366a55e08b7e07100b0fd
#
_cell.length_a   1.000
_cell.length_b   1.000
_cell.length_c   1.000
_cell.angle_alpha   90.00
_cell.angle_beta   90.00
_cell.angle_gamma   90.00
#
_symmetry.space_group_name_H-M   'P 1'
#
loop_
_entity.id
_entity.type
_entity.pdbx_description
1 polymer ?
#
loop_
_entity_poly.entity_id
_entity_poly.type
_entity_poly.pdbx_seq_one_letter_code
_entity_poly.pdbx_strand_id
1 'polypeptide(L)'
;MDERPRPLYQRLAGKSDPAHSGLWLPLWMHMWDTTGVMRRLVQKWLPEMVRRGIGLEEGDLIRLACFLGFVHDIGKATAVFQRKIMGSLPEAWERLETQIPLPDRLLSPQATPHARASEAILLELGCPVGLASIAGAHHGSPQKNGPGNHVEDFYPPENYWGRGGEARWRDLWEELLQQALRQSGFSSVEELPELSIPAELLLTGLLTMADWIASNTAYFPLISEDRLGDASCYPARVDRAWEQLALTFPWEAQYTSMDAAAFEERFGFAPNSLQSAVMGAADRMDSPGLLIVEAQMGVGKTEAALAAAEIFAARYGAGGLYFGLPTQATANGIFPRLSQRAQSQSQ
;
A
#
# COMPACT_ATOMS: atom_id res chain seq x y z
N MET A 1 -29.20 -8.66 -24.49
CA MET A 1 -28.18 -8.06 -23.62
C MET A 1 -28.86 -6.90 -22.91
N ASP A 2 -28.98 -6.98 -21.61
CA ASP A 2 -29.71 -5.98 -20.81
C ASP A 2 -28.86 -4.69 -20.74
N GLU A 3 -29.16 -3.71 -21.59
CA GLU A 3 -28.45 -2.42 -21.65
C GLU A 3 -28.95 -1.47 -20.55
N ARG A 4 -28.90 -1.88 -19.31
CA ARG A 4 -29.02 -0.90 -18.24
C ARG A 4 -27.82 0.04 -18.28
N PRO A 5 -28.00 1.36 -18.26
CA PRO A 5 -26.89 2.30 -18.30
C PRO A 5 -25.97 2.03 -17.10
N ARG A 6 -24.67 1.87 -17.36
CA ARG A 6 -23.66 1.65 -16.30
C ARG A 6 -23.72 2.80 -15.30
N PRO A 7 -23.60 2.53 -13.98
CA PRO A 7 -23.45 3.56 -12.96
C PRO A 7 -22.32 4.53 -13.30
N LEU A 8 -22.45 5.78 -12.90
CA LEU A 8 -21.49 6.83 -13.23
C LEU A 8 -20.08 6.51 -12.74
N TYR A 9 -19.93 5.97 -11.54
CA TYR A 9 -18.61 5.60 -10.98
C TYR A 9 -17.85 4.57 -11.83
N GLN A 10 -18.54 3.75 -12.61
CA GLN A 10 -17.92 2.76 -13.49
C GLN A 10 -17.34 3.36 -14.77
N ARG A 11 -17.62 4.61 -15.05
CA ARG A 11 -17.17 5.34 -16.24
C ARG A 11 -15.91 6.18 -16.02
N LEU A 12 -15.51 6.35 -14.76
CA LEU A 12 -14.30 7.10 -14.41
C LEU A 12 -13.06 6.31 -14.79
N ALA A 13 -12.08 6.99 -15.38
CA ALA A 13 -10.78 6.41 -15.69
C ALA A 13 -9.86 6.48 -14.48
N GLY A 14 -9.21 5.35 -14.17
CA GLY A 14 -8.17 5.26 -13.12
C GLY A 14 -6.76 5.29 -13.70
N LYS A 15 -6.59 4.72 -14.91
CA LYS A 15 -5.30 4.63 -15.60
C LYS A 15 -5.49 4.56 -17.11
N SER A 16 -4.57 5.15 -17.87
CA SER A 16 -4.49 5.04 -19.33
C SER A 16 -3.04 4.85 -19.76
N ASP A 17 -2.83 4.27 -20.92
CA ASP A 17 -1.52 4.21 -21.57
C ASP A 17 -1.53 5.16 -22.78
N PRO A 18 -0.75 6.26 -22.74
CA PRO A 18 -0.68 7.20 -23.84
C PRO A 18 -0.10 6.59 -25.13
N ALA A 19 0.68 5.49 -25.00
CA ALA A 19 1.31 4.82 -26.14
C ALA A 19 0.37 3.85 -26.86
N HIS A 20 -0.71 3.40 -26.19
CA HIS A 20 -1.67 2.44 -26.73
C HIS A 20 -3.08 3.02 -26.61
N SER A 21 -3.49 3.77 -27.65
CA SER A 21 -4.83 4.34 -27.73
C SER A 21 -5.91 3.26 -27.63
N GLY A 22 -6.88 3.46 -26.74
CA GLY A 22 -8.01 2.55 -26.54
C GLY A 22 -7.84 1.53 -25.39
N LEU A 23 -6.65 1.46 -24.74
CA LEU A 23 -6.47 0.66 -23.53
C LEU A 23 -6.48 1.57 -22.30
N TRP A 24 -7.31 1.22 -21.33
CA TRP A 24 -7.40 1.95 -20.09
C TRP A 24 -7.92 1.06 -18.95
N LEU A 25 -7.85 1.52 -17.74
CA LEU A 25 -8.38 0.84 -16.57
C LEU A 25 -9.39 1.76 -15.89
N PRO A 26 -10.65 1.35 -15.74
CA PRO A 26 -11.63 2.08 -14.93
C PRO A 26 -11.13 2.27 -13.50
N LEU A 27 -11.46 3.40 -12.89
CA LEU A 27 -11.07 3.70 -11.52
C LEU A 27 -11.57 2.64 -10.54
N TRP A 28 -12.83 2.28 -10.63
CA TRP A 28 -13.43 1.25 -9.76
C TRP A 28 -12.73 -0.10 -9.88
N MET A 29 -12.23 -0.45 -11.08
CA MET A 29 -11.50 -1.69 -11.29
C MET A 29 -10.12 -1.65 -10.63
N HIS A 30 -9.40 -0.55 -10.75
CA HIS A 30 -8.14 -0.35 -10.03
C HIS A 30 -8.33 -0.44 -8.50
N MET A 31 -9.38 0.20 -7.98
CA MET A 31 -9.74 0.10 -6.57
C MET A 31 -10.02 -1.35 -6.14
N TRP A 32 -10.71 -2.12 -6.96
CA TRP A 32 -10.95 -3.55 -6.74
C TRP A 32 -9.67 -4.39 -6.80
N ASP A 33 -8.81 -4.14 -7.79
CA ASP A 33 -7.52 -4.81 -7.91
C ASP A 33 -6.69 -4.59 -6.63
N THR A 34 -6.60 -3.33 -6.18
CA THR A 34 -5.90 -2.96 -4.94
C THR A 34 -6.54 -3.61 -3.70
N THR A 35 -7.86 -3.63 -3.60
CA THR A 35 -8.60 -4.33 -2.53
C THR A 35 -8.24 -5.82 -2.49
N GLY A 36 -8.22 -6.46 -3.65
CA GLY A 36 -7.88 -7.88 -3.77
C GLY A 36 -6.44 -8.18 -3.37
N VAL A 37 -5.50 -7.31 -3.72
CA VAL A 37 -4.09 -7.40 -3.31
C VAL A 37 -3.95 -7.17 -1.80
N MET A 38 -4.58 -6.11 -1.24
CA MET A 38 -4.58 -5.83 0.20
C MET A 38 -5.07 -7.04 1.01
N ARG A 39 -6.19 -7.63 0.60
CA ARG A 39 -6.72 -8.84 1.25
C ARG A 39 -5.68 -9.96 1.27
N ARG A 40 -5.02 -10.23 0.13
CA ARG A 40 -4.03 -11.32 0.03
C ARG A 40 -2.76 -11.02 0.81
N LEU A 41 -2.29 -9.79 0.81
CA LEU A 41 -1.15 -9.40 1.64
C LEU A 41 -1.43 -9.65 3.12
N VAL A 42 -2.61 -9.26 3.62
CA VAL A 42 -3.00 -9.51 5.02
C VAL A 42 -3.15 -11.00 5.31
N GLN A 43 -3.82 -11.75 4.45
CA GLN A 43 -4.14 -13.14 4.72
C GLN A 43 -2.97 -14.10 4.53
N LYS A 44 -2.07 -13.81 3.57
CA LYS A 44 -1.09 -14.79 3.09
C LYS A 44 0.37 -14.36 3.28
N TRP A 45 0.64 -13.08 3.48
CA TRP A 45 2.01 -12.57 3.44
C TRP A 45 2.43 -11.77 4.66
N LEU A 46 1.49 -11.13 5.38
CA LEU A 46 1.80 -10.21 6.46
C LEU A 46 2.50 -10.92 7.63
N PRO A 47 3.74 -10.51 8.04
CA PRO A 47 4.41 -11.09 9.19
C PRO A 47 3.62 -10.86 10.48
N GLU A 48 3.71 -11.82 11.39
CA GLU A 48 3.00 -11.78 12.68
C GLU A 48 3.36 -10.54 13.52
N MET A 49 4.61 -10.10 13.50
CA MET A 49 5.04 -8.88 14.20
C MET A 49 4.32 -7.64 13.68
N VAL A 50 4.13 -7.54 12.34
CA VAL A 50 3.40 -6.42 11.73
C VAL A 50 1.92 -6.49 12.10
N ARG A 51 1.33 -7.68 12.08
CA ARG A 51 -0.07 -7.91 12.51
C ARG A 51 -0.29 -7.45 13.94
N ARG A 52 0.60 -7.84 14.87
CA ARG A 52 0.56 -7.38 16.26
C ARG A 52 0.76 -5.88 16.42
N GLY A 53 1.65 -5.29 15.59
CA GLY A 53 1.90 -3.84 15.59
C GLY A 53 0.69 -3.02 15.13
N ILE A 54 -0.16 -3.57 14.27
CA ILE A 54 -1.43 -2.96 13.87
C ILE A 54 -2.47 -3.07 15.01
N GLY A 55 -2.47 -4.19 15.74
CA GLY A 55 -3.29 -4.35 16.96
C GLY A 55 -4.78 -4.58 16.71
N LEU A 56 -5.15 -5.05 15.52
CA LEU A 56 -6.51 -5.46 15.17
C LEU A 56 -6.63 -6.98 15.06
N GLU A 57 -7.80 -7.52 15.41
CA GLU A 57 -8.14 -8.92 15.16
C GLU A 57 -8.12 -9.19 13.64
N GLU A 58 -7.79 -10.40 13.22
CA GLU A 58 -7.57 -10.75 11.83
C GLU A 58 -8.76 -10.40 10.92
N GLY A 59 -9.99 -10.68 11.38
CA GLY A 59 -11.20 -10.37 10.63
C GLY A 59 -11.38 -8.89 10.38
N ASP A 60 -11.16 -8.06 11.41
CA ASP A 60 -11.28 -6.61 11.32
C ASP A 60 -10.14 -5.99 10.51
N LEU A 61 -8.93 -6.54 10.63
CA LEU A 61 -7.79 -6.13 9.81
C LEU A 61 -8.06 -6.40 8.31
N ILE A 62 -8.63 -7.55 7.97
CA ILE A 62 -9.01 -7.88 6.58
C ILE A 62 -10.07 -6.91 6.07
N ARG A 63 -11.11 -6.63 6.87
CA ARG A 63 -12.17 -5.67 6.52
C ARG A 63 -11.58 -4.28 6.27
N LEU A 64 -10.76 -3.80 7.20
CA LEU A 64 -10.12 -2.48 7.08
C LEU A 64 -9.17 -2.40 5.88
N ALA A 65 -8.35 -3.43 5.66
CA ALA A 65 -7.47 -3.51 4.49
C ALA A 65 -8.25 -3.45 3.17
N CYS A 66 -9.39 -4.14 3.09
CA CYS A 66 -10.27 -4.07 1.93
C CYS A 66 -10.87 -2.67 1.74
N PHE A 67 -11.29 -2.02 2.81
CA PHE A 67 -11.78 -0.64 2.78
C PHE A 67 -10.71 0.32 2.26
N LEU A 68 -9.53 0.32 2.86
CA LEU A 68 -8.41 1.18 2.44
C LEU A 68 -8.00 0.94 0.99
N GLY A 69 -7.92 -0.33 0.57
CA GLY A 69 -7.63 -0.69 -0.83
C GLY A 69 -8.66 -0.15 -1.81
N PHE A 70 -9.93 -0.04 -1.41
CA PHE A 70 -10.96 0.51 -2.27
C PHE A 70 -10.93 2.05 -2.31
N VAL A 71 -10.73 2.73 -1.18
CA VAL A 71 -10.87 4.20 -1.11
C VAL A 71 -9.59 4.97 -1.43
N HIS A 72 -8.42 4.32 -1.49
CA HIS A 72 -7.12 5.01 -1.58
C HIS A 72 -7.05 6.02 -2.74
N ASP A 73 -7.69 5.72 -3.82
CA ASP A 73 -7.68 6.49 -5.06
C ASP A 73 -8.99 7.24 -5.36
N ILE A 74 -9.85 7.42 -4.35
CA ILE A 74 -11.11 8.17 -4.52
C ILE A 74 -10.86 9.59 -5.03
N GLY A 75 -9.69 10.18 -4.76
CA GLY A 75 -9.26 11.47 -5.30
C GLY A 75 -9.06 11.52 -6.82
N LYS A 76 -9.02 10.37 -7.49
CA LYS A 76 -9.11 10.28 -8.95
C LYS A 76 -10.53 10.58 -9.45
N ALA A 77 -11.54 10.46 -8.60
CA ALA A 77 -12.91 10.90 -8.89
C ALA A 77 -13.04 12.41 -8.70
N THR A 78 -12.27 13.19 -9.44
CA THR A 78 -12.30 14.66 -9.44
C THR A 78 -12.28 15.19 -10.88
N ALA A 79 -12.88 16.35 -11.09
CA ALA A 79 -12.95 16.96 -12.41
C ALA A 79 -11.57 17.18 -13.01
N VAL A 80 -10.61 17.66 -12.21
CA VAL A 80 -9.23 17.91 -12.68
C VAL A 80 -8.51 16.62 -13.06
N PHE A 81 -8.67 15.55 -12.29
CA PHE A 81 -8.03 14.28 -12.62
C PHE A 81 -8.64 13.64 -13.86
N GLN A 82 -9.97 13.58 -13.93
CA GLN A 82 -10.67 13.01 -15.07
C GLN A 82 -10.37 13.80 -16.37
N ARG A 83 -10.33 15.13 -16.31
CA ARG A 83 -9.93 15.95 -17.44
C ARG A 83 -8.52 15.63 -17.93
N LYS A 84 -7.58 15.44 -17.00
CA LYS A 84 -6.19 15.11 -17.33
C LYS A 84 -6.06 13.74 -18.01
N ILE A 85 -6.70 12.72 -17.46
CA ILE A 85 -6.52 11.34 -17.94
C ILE A 85 -7.32 11.08 -19.24
N MET A 86 -8.51 11.62 -19.34
CA MET A 86 -9.39 11.39 -20.46
C MET A 86 -9.03 12.18 -21.72
N GLY A 87 -8.08 13.10 -21.65
CA GLY A 87 -7.53 13.77 -22.83
C GLY A 87 -6.91 12.78 -23.84
N SER A 88 -6.50 11.59 -23.38
CA SER A 88 -6.03 10.47 -24.21
C SER A 88 -7.13 9.46 -24.60
N LEU A 89 -8.38 9.65 -24.16
CA LEU A 89 -9.49 8.73 -24.29
C LEU A 89 -10.76 9.46 -24.80
N PRO A 90 -10.79 9.94 -26.04
CA PRO A 90 -11.85 10.86 -26.52
C PRO A 90 -13.25 10.26 -26.42
N GLU A 91 -13.46 8.99 -26.73
CA GLU A 91 -14.77 8.36 -26.67
C GLU A 91 -15.28 8.18 -25.23
N ALA A 92 -14.38 7.85 -24.28
CA ALA A 92 -14.72 7.78 -22.88
C ALA A 92 -15.02 9.16 -22.31
N TRP A 93 -14.29 10.19 -22.77
CA TRP A 93 -14.55 11.59 -22.46
C TRP A 93 -15.95 12.03 -22.86
N GLU A 94 -16.34 11.88 -24.14
CA GLU A 94 -17.65 12.26 -24.64
C GLU A 94 -18.79 11.62 -23.83
N ARG A 95 -18.62 10.34 -23.46
CA ARG A 95 -19.62 9.64 -22.65
C ARG A 95 -19.71 10.14 -21.21
N LEU A 96 -18.59 10.55 -20.62
CA LEU A 96 -18.58 11.10 -19.28
C LEU A 96 -19.14 12.52 -19.24
N GLU A 97 -18.75 13.37 -20.20
CA GLU A 97 -19.14 14.77 -20.29
C GLU A 97 -20.66 14.96 -20.40
N THR A 98 -21.36 14.01 -21.02
CA THR A 98 -22.83 14.03 -21.07
C THR A 98 -23.52 13.83 -19.73
N GLN A 99 -22.80 13.35 -18.70
CA GLN A 99 -23.38 12.94 -17.42
C GLN A 99 -22.89 13.74 -16.21
N ILE A 100 -21.69 14.31 -16.32
CA ILE A 100 -21.07 15.07 -15.23
C ILE A 100 -20.32 16.26 -15.82
N PRO A 101 -20.45 17.47 -15.25
CA PRO A 101 -19.72 18.63 -15.72
C PRO A 101 -18.21 18.42 -15.60
N LEU A 102 -17.48 18.65 -16.67
CA LEU A 102 -16.03 18.63 -16.71
C LEU A 102 -15.51 20.03 -17.08
N PRO A 103 -14.41 20.50 -16.51
CA PRO A 103 -13.90 21.85 -16.77
C PRO A 103 -13.30 21.94 -18.18
N ASP A 104 -13.56 23.03 -18.90
CA ASP A 104 -12.97 23.31 -20.22
C ASP A 104 -11.45 23.44 -20.15
N ARG A 105 -10.94 23.92 -19.02
CA ARG A 105 -9.51 24.09 -18.74
C ARG A 105 -9.14 23.47 -17.41
N LEU A 106 -7.94 22.89 -17.35
CA LEU A 106 -7.34 22.41 -16.12
C LEU A 106 -6.87 23.62 -15.29
N LEU A 107 -7.42 23.79 -14.11
CA LEU A 107 -7.12 24.94 -13.25
C LEU A 107 -5.78 24.83 -12.54
N SER A 108 -5.43 23.68 -12.00
CA SER A 108 -4.13 23.42 -11.39
C SER A 108 -3.87 21.90 -11.25
N PRO A 109 -3.68 21.16 -12.35
CA PRO A 109 -3.61 19.69 -12.29
C PRO A 109 -2.38 19.18 -11.52
N GLN A 110 -1.26 19.92 -11.55
CA GLN A 110 -0.07 19.57 -10.79
C GLN A 110 -0.18 19.95 -9.31
N ALA A 111 -1.01 20.93 -8.97
CA ALA A 111 -1.23 21.36 -7.59
C ALA A 111 -2.27 20.51 -6.86
N THR A 112 -2.97 19.60 -7.56
CA THR A 112 -4.01 18.74 -6.98
C THR A 112 -3.63 17.27 -7.15
N PRO A 113 -2.63 16.73 -6.42
CA PRO A 113 -2.31 15.31 -6.43
C PRO A 113 -3.51 14.51 -5.94
N HIS A 114 -3.87 13.45 -6.68
CA HIS A 114 -5.04 12.62 -6.35
C HIS A 114 -4.96 11.97 -4.96
N ALA A 115 -3.77 11.60 -4.49
CA ALA A 115 -3.60 11.07 -3.14
C ALA A 115 -4.10 12.07 -2.08
N ARG A 116 -3.72 13.35 -2.21
CA ARG A 116 -4.16 14.40 -1.30
C ARG A 116 -5.65 14.74 -1.47
N ALA A 117 -6.15 14.67 -2.69
CA ALA A 117 -7.58 14.79 -2.93
C ALA A 117 -8.36 13.61 -2.31
N SER A 118 -7.77 12.40 -2.25
CA SER A 118 -8.36 11.26 -1.54
C SER A 118 -8.54 11.55 -0.06
N GLU A 119 -7.49 12.08 0.60
CA GLU A 119 -7.58 12.49 2.02
C GLU A 119 -8.69 13.51 2.23
N ALA A 120 -8.71 14.58 1.43
CA ALA A 120 -9.71 15.64 1.54
C ALA A 120 -11.15 15.12 1.37
N ILE A 121 -11.39 14.30 0.36
CA ILE A 121 -12.72 13.72 0.09
C ILE A 121 -13.14 12.78 1.22
N LEU A 122 -12.26 11.94 1.75
CA LEU A 122 -12.58 11.05 2.85
C LEU A 122 -12.91 11.80 4.15
N LEU A 123 -12.19 12.89 4.43
CA LEU A 123 -12.51 13.78 5.57
C LEU A 123 -13.86 14.46 5.38
N GLU A 124 -14.15 14.99 4.19
CA GLU A 124 -15.43 15.58 3.84
C GLU A 124 -16.60 14.60 4.03
N LEU A 125 -16.37 13.31 3.75
CA LEU A 125 -17.36 12.24 3.90
C LEU A 125 -17.42 11.66 5.33
N GLY A 126 -16.71 12.26 6.29
CA GLY A 126 -16.76 11.88 7.70
C GLY A 126 -15.93 10.66 8.09
N CYS A 127 -14.99 10.22 7.23
CA CYS A 127 -14.09 9.13 7.60
C CYS A 127 -13.11 9.55 8.72
N PRO A 128 -12.66 8.62 9.58
CA PRO A 128 -11.63 8.88 10.59
C PRO A 128 -10.37 9.49 9.98
N VAL A 129 -9.81 10.49 10.66
CA VAL A 129 -8.62 11.26 10.19
C VAL A 129 -7.44 10.33 9.85
N GLY A 130 -7.17 9.33 10.70
CA GLY A 130 -6.10 8.36 10.46
C GLY A 130 -6.29 7.59 9.16
N LEU A 131 -7.51 7.14 8.86
CA LEU A 131 -7.81 6.40 7.63
C LEU A 131 -7.71 7.29 6.38
N ALA A 132 -8.21 8.52 6.47
CA ALA A 132 -8.07 9.50 5.40
C ALA A 132 -6.59 9.82 5.13
N SER A 133 -5.78 9.97 6.18
CA SER A 133 -4.34 10.20 6.09
C SER A 133 -3.58 9.02 5.46
N ILE A 134 -3.95 7.78 5.78
CA ILE A 134 -3.39 6.59 5.12
C ILE A 134 -3.64 6.65 3.61
N ALA A 135 -4.88 6.94 3.18
CA ALA A 135 -5.20 7.11 1.77
C ALA A 135 -4.43 8.28 1.13
N GLY A 136 -4.28 9.41 1.85
CA GLY A 136 -3.49 10.55 1.40
C GLY A 136 -2.00 10.29 1.25
N ALA A 137 -1.48 9.30 1.99
CA ALA A 137 -0.06 8.96 2.05
C ALA A 137 0.37 7.79 1.15
N HIS A 138 -0.53 7.18 0.37
CA HIS A 138 -0.21 5.95 -0.39
C HIS A 138 0.92 6.09 -1.43
N HIS A 139 1.32 7.31 -1.75
CA HIS A 139 2.55 7.59 -2.53
C HIS A 139 3.80 7.82 -1.66
N GLY A 140 3.76 7.47 -0.38
CA GLY A 140 4.92 7.44 0.52
C GLY A 140 5.17 8.73 1.31
N SER A 141 4.31 9.74 1.21
CA SER A 141 4.48 10.99 1.96
C SER A 141 3.16 11.43 2.61
N PRO A 142 3.04 11.31 3.92
CA PRO A 142 1.90 11.87 4.64
C PRO A 142 1.85 13.39 4.46
N GLN A 143 0.66 13.94 4.47
CA GLN A 143 0.47 15.36 4.24
C GLN A 143 0.97 16.18 5.45
N LYS A 144 1.65 17.28 5.16
CA LYS A 144 2.30 18.13 6.19
C LYS A 144 1.37 19.17 6.83
N ASN A 145 0.21 19.38 6.25
CA ASN A 145 -0.72 20.40 6.72
C ASN A 145 -1.71 19.79 7.69
N GLY A 146 -2.01 20.54 8.75
CA GLY A 146 -3.03 20.13 9.71
C GLY A 146 -4.37 19.88 9.04
N PRO A 147 -5.24 19.11 9.68
CA PRO A 147 -6.47 18.64 9.08
C PRO A 147 -7.39 19.83 8.77
N GLY A 148 -7.61 20.07 7.48
CA GLY A 148 -8.86 20.66 7.06
C GLY A 148 -9.95 19.60 7.16
N ASN A 149 -11.18 20.01 7.43
CA ASN A 149 -12.30 19.08 7.50
C ASN A 149 -13.14 19.08 6.20
N HIS A 150 -12.80 19.95 5.27
CA HIS A 150 -13.51 20.11 4.00
C HIS A 150 -12.54 20.11 2.83
N VAL A 151 -13.01 19.64 1.67
CA VAL A 151 -12.20 19.62 0.43
C VAL A 151 -11.63 21.00 0.09
N GLU A 152 -12.35 22.07 0.40
CA GLU A 152 -11.97 23.46 0.14
C GLU A 152 -10.75 23.92 0.95
N ASP A 153 -10.48 23.28 2.08
CA ASP A 153 -9.30 23.54 2.91
C ASP A 153 -8.01 23.08 2.23
N PHE A 154 -8.13 22.17 1.26
CA PHE A 154 -7.00 21.57 0.54
C PHE A 154 -6.76 22.23 -0.81
N TYR A 155 -7.81 22.39 -1.62
CA TYR A 155 -7.73 22.93 -2.98
C TYR A 155 -8.95 23.75 -3.35
N PRO A 156 -8.83 24.65 -4.37
CA PRO A 156 -9.98 25.36 -4.88
C PRO A 156 -11.09 24.39 -5.33
N PRO A 157 -12.36 24.72 -5.02
CA PRO A 157 -13.52 23.90 -5.36
C PRO A 157 -13.58 23.45 -6.81
N GLU A 158 -13.17 24.31 -7.73
CA GLU A 158 -13.17 24.02 -9.16
C GLU A 158 -12.26 22.84 -9.56
N ASN A 159 -11.25 22.51 -8.74
CA ASN A 159 -10.37 21.35 -8.99
C ASN A 159 -11.10 20.03 -8.73
N TYR A 160 -12.10 20.02 -7.85
CA TYR A 160 -12.84 18.82 -7.51
C TYR A 160 -14.02 18.57 -8.46
N TRP A 161 -14.82 19.58 -8.75
CA TRP A 161 -16.10 19.40 -9.45
C TRP A 161 -16.33 20.32 -10.65
N GLY A 162 -15.40 21.24 -10.97
CA GLY A 162 -15.63 22.23 -12.01
C GLY A 162 -16.75 23.21 -11.66
N ARG A 163 -17.20 24.01 -12.63
CA ARG A 163 -18.29 24.97 -12.41
C ARG A 163 -19.63 24.28 -12.42
N GLY A 164 -20.39 24.40 -11.34
CA GLY A 164 -21.77 23.91 -11.24
C GLY A 164 -21.90 22.39 -11.13
N GLY A 165 -20.81 21.66 -10.94
CA GLY A 165 -20.81 20.20 -10.85
C GLY A 165 -20.85 19.64 -9.44
N GLU A 166 -20.80 20.48 -8.40
CA GLU A 166 -20.61 20.08 -7.00
C GLU A 166 -21.51 18.92 -6.55
N ALA A 167 -22.82 19.08 -6.63
CA ALA A 167 -23.76 18.07 -6.18
C ALA A 167 -23.51 16.70 -6.84
N ARG A 168 -23.26 16.70 -8.14
CA ARG A 168 -23.04 15.48 -8.92
C ARG A 168 -21.75 14.75 -8.54
N TRP A 169 -20.68 15.49 -8.25
CA TRP A 169 -19.43 14.92 -7.80
C TRP A 169 -19.51 14.42 -6.35
N ARG A 170 -20.22 15.13 -5.48
CA ARG A 170 -20.49 14.68 -4.09
C ARG A 170 -21.31 13.39 -4.08
N ASP A 171 -22.39 13.30 -4.84
CA ASP A 171 -23.18 12.07 -5.01
C ASP A 171 -22.30 10.90 -5.45
N LEU A 172 -21.36 11.16 -6.35
CA LEU A 172 -20.42 10.15 -6.85
C LEU A 172 -19.44 9.69 -5.77
N TRP A 173 -18.91 10.58 -4.95
CA TRP A 173 -18.03 10.22 -3.83
C TRP A 173 -18.79 9.41 -2.78
N GLU A 174 -20.00 9.81 -2.46
CA GLU A 174 -20.87 9.04 -1.55
C GLU A 174 -21.15 7.65 -2.10
N GLU A 175 -21.44 7.51 -3.40
CA GLU A 175 -21.64 6.21 -4.05
C GLU A 175 -20.40 5.34 -3.95
N LEU A 176 -19.21 5.88 -4.21
CA LEU A 176 -17.93 5.17 -4.09
C LEU A 176 -17.65 4.75 -2.64
N LEU A 177 -17.88 5.63 -1.67
CA LEU A 177 -17.73 5.30 -0.25
C LEU A 177 -18.70 4.20 0.17
N GLN A 178 -19.97 4.29 -0.23
CA GLN A 178 -20.95 3.25 0.05
C GLN A 178 -20.58 1.90 -0.57
N GLN A 179 -19.97 1.90 -1.76
CA GLN A 179 -19.41 0.67 -2.34
C GLN A 179 -18.25 0.13 -1.50
N ALA A 180 -17.33 0.98 -1.06
CA ALA A 180 -16.21 0.59 -0.21
C ALA A 180 -16.69 -0.05 1.10
N LEU A 181 -17.62 0.59 1.80
CA LEU A 181 -18.20 0.08 3.05
C LEU A 181 -18.84 -1.30 2.83
N ARG A 182 -19.74 -1.43 1.85
CA ARG A 182 -20.41 -2.70 1.54
C ARG A 182 -19.42 -3.83 1.23
N GLN A 183 -18.40 -3.56 0.42
CA GLN A 183 -17.43 -4.56 -0.02
C GLN A 183 -16.48 -5.00 1.10
N SER A 184 -16.25 -4.13 2.07
CA SER A 184 -15.43 -4.43 3.25
C SER A 184 -16.25 -4.93 4.45
N GLY A 185 -17.59 -4.92 4.35
CA GLY A 185 -18.50 -5.42 5.39
C GLY A 185 -18.74 -4.42 6.52
N PHE A 186 -18.52 -3.11 6.29
CA PHE A 186 -18.95 -2.05 7.20
C PHE A 186 -20.32 -1.51 6.78
N SER A 187 -21.15 -1.16 7.75
CA SER A 187 -22.48 -0.60 7.48
C SER A 187 -22.44 0.92 7.32
N SER A 188 -21.49 1.57 8.01
CA SER A 188 -21.35 3.03 7.98
C SER A 188 -19.92 3.46 8.34
N VAL A 189 -19.62 4.76 8.21
CA VAL A 189 -18.30 5.32 8.55
C VAL A 189 -18.01 5.30 10.05
N GLU A 190 -19.06 5.32 10.89
CA GLU A 190 -18.94 5.26 12.34
C GLU A 190 -18.45 3.90 12.86
N GLU A 191 -18.54 2.85 12.04
CA GLU A 191 -17.99 1.54 12.35
C GLU A 191 -16.49 1.43 12.04
N LEU A 192 -15.93 2.40 11.32
CA LEU A 192 -14.51 2.40 10.99
C LEU A 192 -13.67 2.67 12.25
N PRO A 193 -12.58 1.90 12.47
CA PRO A 193 -11.80 2.05 13.70
C PRO A 193 -10.92 3.30 13.69
N GLU A 194 -10.73 3.88 14.88
CA GLU A 194 -9.60 4.77 15.15
C GLU A 194 -8.34 3.93 15.33
N LEU A 195 -7.22 4.40 14.80
CA LEU A 195 -5.96 3.68 14.81
C LEU A 195 -4.90 4.39 15.66
N SER A 196 -3.94 3.62 16.15
CA SER A 196 -2.70 4.17 16.68
C SER A 196 -1.78 4.63 15.53
N ILE A 197 -0.92 5.62 15.78
CA ILE A 197 0.05 6.10 14.79
C ILE A 197 0.93 4.97 14.23
N PRO A 198 1.44 4.01 15.04
CA PRO A 198 2.16 2.86 14.48
C PRO A 198 1.30 2.01 13.52
N ALA A 199 0.02 1.80 13.82
CA ALA A 199 -0.89 1.06 12.94
C ALA A 199 -1.13 1.81 11.62
N GLU A 200 -1.31 3.13 11.67
CA GLU A 200 -1.45 3.97 10.47
C GLU A 200 -0.21 3.87 9.57
N LEU A 201 0.99 3.93 10.14
CA LEU A 201 2.24 3.81 9.38
C LEU A 201 2.38 2.43 8.72
N LEU A 202 2.08 1.35 9.44
CA LEU A 202 2.13 -0.01 8.93
C LEU A 202 1.12 -0.23 7.80
N LEU A 203 -0.10 0.24 7.98
CA LEU A 203 -1.16 0.16 6.96
C LEU A 203 -0.86 1.04 5.75
N THR A 204 -0.24 2.21 5.93
CA THR A 204 0.23 3.05 4.82
C THR A 204 1.27 2.32 3.98
N GLY A 205 2.24 1.67 4.62
CA GLY A 205 3.23 0.85 3.91
C GLY A 205 2.60 -0.31 3.14
N LEU A 206 1.66 -0.99 3.75
CA LEU A 206 0.93 -2.09 3.13
C LEU A 206 0.10 -1.63 1.94
N LEU A 207 -0.61 -0.51 2.07
CA LEU A 207 -1.39 0.11 1.00
C LEU A 207 -0.52 0.57 -0.16
N THR A 208 0.62 1.22 0.13
CA THR A 208 1.60 1.63 -0.88
C THR A 208 2.08 0.43 -1.70
N MET A 209 2.42 -0.67 -1.02
CA MET A 209 2.83 -1.92 -1.67
C MET A 209 1.70 -2.49 -2.54
N ALA A 210 0.46 -2.50 -2.03
CA ALA A 210 -0.69 -3.01 -2.75
C ALA A 210 -1.01 -2.18 -4.01
N ASP A 211 -0.96 -0.86 -3.92
CA ASP A 211 -1.16 0.03 -5.07
C ASP A 211 -0.07 -0.17 -6.13
N TRP A 212 1.20 -0.29 -5.74
CA TRP A 212 2.28 -0.56 -6.70
C TRP A 212 2.11 -1.88 -7.43
N ILE A 213 1.66 -2.93 -6.74
CA ILE A 213 1.34 -4.23 -7.35
C ILE A 213 0.16 -4.08 -8.31
N ALA A 214 -0.95 -3.49 -7.86
CA ALA A 214 -2.17 -3.30 -8.66
C ALA A 214 -1.97 -2.31 -9.82
N SER A 215 -1.00 -1.43 -9.71
CA SER A 215 -0.62 -0.49 -10.75
C SER A 215 0.32 -1.06 -11.82
N ASN A 216 0.91 -2.23 -11.59
CA ASN A 216 1.81 -2.86 -12.54
C ASN A 216 1.04 -3.56 -13.66
N THR A 217 1.17 -3.07 -14.89
CA THR A 217 0.44 -3.58 -16.07
C THR A 217 0.85 -4.98 -16.50
N ALA A 218 2.00 -5.49 -16.04
CA ALA A 218 2.38 -6.89 -16.24
C ALA A 218 1.48 -7.85 -15.45
N TYR A 219 1.06 -7.46 -14.24
CA TYR A 219 0.16 -8.24 -13.40
C TYR A 219 -1.31 -7.86 -13.63
N PHE A 220 -1.59 -6.57 -13.77
CA PHE A 220 -2.92 -6.00 -13.96
C PHE A 220 -3.00 -5.25 -15.29
N PRO A 221 -3.11 -5.95 -16.43
CA PRO A 221 -3.13 -5.33 -17.75
C PRO A 221 -4.32 -4.38 -17.91
N LEU A 222 -4.10 -3.31 -18.69
CA LEU A 222 -5.17 -2.44 -19.15
C LEU A 222 -6.14 -3.23 -20.02
N ILE A 223 -7.35 -2.77 -20.13
CA ILE A 223 -8.42 -3.45 -20.87
C ILE A 223 -8.94 -2.56 -22.01
N SER A 224 -9.45 -3.20 -23.03
CA SER A 224 -10.18 -2.52 -24.08
C SER A 224 -11.62 -2.23 -23.66
N GLU A 225 -12.22 -1.23 -24.23
CA GLU A 225 -13.54 -0.73 -23.85
C GLU A 225 -14.68 -1.75 -24.03
N ASP A 226 -14.60 -2.60 -25.02
CA ASP A 226 -15.56 -3.69 -25.26
C ASP A 226 -15.60 -4.73 -24.14
N ARG A 227 -14.54 -4.83 -23.32
CA ARG A 227 -14.41 -5.76 -22.21
C ARG A 227 -14.77 -5.16 -20.84
N LEU A 228 -15.11 -3.90 -20.77
CA LEU A 228 -15.38 -3.17 -19.52
C LEU A 228 -16.62 -3.67 -18.73
N GLY A 229 -17.45 -4.51 -19.34
CA GLY A 229 -18.71 -4.98 -18.71
C GLY A 229 -18.63 -6.32 -17.99
N ASP A 230 -17.53 -7.02 -18.10
CA ASP A 230 -17.43 -8.39 -17.57
C ASP A 230 -16.90 -8.40 -16.13
N ALA A 231 -17.80 -8.09 -15.19
CA ALA A 231 -17.50 -8.16 -13.75
C ALA A 231 -17.16 -9.59 -13.26
N SER A 232 -17.47 -10.61 -14.04
CA SER A 232 -17.17 -12.02 -13.70
C SER A 232 -15.67 -12.32 -13.73
N CYS A 233 -14.87 -11.46 -14.38
CA CYS A 233 -13.42 -11.61 -14.51
C CYS A 233 -12.63 -11.23 -13.25
N TYR A 234 -13.23 -10.55 -12.26
CA TYR A 234 -12.48 -9.90 -11.16
C TYR A 234 -11.73 -10.84 -10.23
N PRO A 235 -12.36 -11.86 -9.62
CA PRO A 235 -11.65 -12.77 -8.74
C PRO A 235 -10.47 -13.43 -9.46
N ALA A 236 -10.70 -13.90 -10.68
CA ALA A 236 -9.68 -14.54 -11.51
C ALA A 236 -8.54 -13.60 -11.91
N ARG A 237 -8.80 -12.27 -12.05
CA ARG A 237 -7.79 -11.26 -12.36
C ARG A 237 -6.77 -11.12 -11.21
N VAL A 238 -7.28 -11.00 -9.99
CA VAL A 238 -6.45 -10.86 -8.79
C VAL A 238 -5.72 -12.17 -8.45
N ASP A 239 -6.36 -13.33 -8.63
CA ASP A 239 -5.73 -14.64 -8.40
C ASP A 239 -4.55 -14.85 -9.34
N ARG A 240 -4.74 -14.59 -10.62
CA ARG A 240 -3.67 -14.68 -11.63
C ARG A 240 -2.51 -13.73 -11.32
N ALA A 241 -2.80 -12.47 -10.98
CA ALA A 241 -1.78 -11.51 -10.61
C ALA A 241 -0.98 -11.95 -9.38
N TRP A 242 -1.67 -12.49 -8.37
CA TRP A 242 -1.03 -12.98 -7.15
C TRP A 242 -0.10 -14.16 -7.41
N GLU A 243 -0.51 -15.12 -8.22
CA GLU A 243 0.31 -16.27 -8.63
C GLU A 243 1.55 -15.82 -9.43
N GLN A 244 1.37 -14.88 -10.36
CA GLN A 244 2.47 -14.34 -11.17
C GLN A 244 3.47 -13.51 -10.37
N LEU A 245 3.02 -12.84 -9.30
CA LEU A 245 3.84 -11.96 -8.47
C LEU A 245 4.95 -12.74 -7.74
N ALA A 246 4.73 -14.02 -7.44
CA ALA A 246 5.70 -14.91 -6.79
C ALA A 246 6.42 -14.26 -5.60
N LEU A 247 5.65 -13.59 -4.73
CA LEU A 247 6.21 -13.00 -3.51
C LEU A 247 6.87 -14.08 -2.67
N THR A 248 8.11 -13.85 -2.27
CA THR A 248 8.76 -14.69 -1.26
C THR A 248 8.02 -14.54 0.06
N PHE A 249 7.82 -15.66 0.77
CA PHE A 249 7.25 -15.62 2.10
C PHE A 249 8.16 -14.83 3.05
N PRO A 250 7.58 -14.22 4.10
CA PRO A 250 8.37 -13.61 5.17
C PRO A 250 9.40 -14.60 5.71
N TRP A 251 10.57 -14.08 6.06
CA TRP A 251 11.64 -14.89 6.65
C TRP A 251 11.20 -15.44 8.01
N GLU A 252 11.38 -16.74 8.21
CA GLU A 252 11.20 -17.42 9.49
C GLU A 252 12.56 -17.69 10.12
N ALA A 253 12.96 -16.86 11.07
CA ALA A 253 14.22 -17.04 11.78
C ALA A 253 14.12 -18.24 12.74
N GLN A 254 15.20 -19.05 12.78
CA GLN A 254 15.21 -20.33 13.50
C GLN A 254 15.71 -20.21 14.94
N TYR A 255 16.61 -19.26 15.22
CA TYR A 255 17.33 -19.19 16.50
C TYR A 255 16.70 -18.17 17.44
N THR A 256 15.94 -18.64 18.42
CA THR A 256 15.42 -17.79 19.53
C THR A 256 16.50 -17.40 20.52
N SER A 257 17.60 -18.16 20.59
CA SER A 257 18.87 -17.86 21.23
C SER A 257 20.00 -18.46 20.41
N MET A 258 21.19 -17.94 20.51
CA MET A 258 22.33 -18.40 19.72
C MET A 258 23.55 -18.54 20.64
N ASP A 259 24.00 -19.77 20.87
CA ASP A 259 25.25 -20.08 21.55
C ASP A 259 26.44 -20.12 20.58
N ALA A 260 27.62 -20.45 21.08
CA ALA A 260 28.83 -20.51 20.25
C ALA A 260 28.73 -21.58 19.16
N ALA A 261 28.11 -22.72 19.42
CA ALA A 261 27.95 -23.79 18.45
C ALA A 261 26.97 -23.41 17.33
N ALA A 262 25.82 -22.82 17.67
CA ALA A 262 24.86 -22.31 16.73
C ALA A 262 25.44 -21.17 15.88
N PHE A 263 26.26 -20.30 16.47
CA PHE A 263 26.97 -19.25 15.74
C PHE A 263 27.97 -19.84 14.75
N GLU A 264 28.76 -20.84 15.17
CA GLU A 264 29.73 -21.51 14.29
C GLU A 264 29.05 -22.25 13.14
N GLU A 265 27.95 -22.94 13.42
CA GLU A 265 27.12 -23.56 12.38
C GLU A 265 26.62 -22.51 11.37
N ARG A 266 26.12 -21.37 11.89
CA ARG A 266 25.52 -20.31 11.08
C ARG A 266 26.52 -19.50 10.26
N PHE A 267 27.74 -19.23 10.81
CA PHE A 267 28.71 -18.31 10.21
C PHE A 267 29.98 -19.01 9.70
N GLY A 268 30.22 -20.30 10.04
CA GLY A 268 31.35 -21.07 9.61
C GLY A 268 32.64 -20.84 10.42
N PHE A 269 32.56 -20.14 11.56
CA PHE A 269 33.68 -19.91 12.47
C PHE A 269 33.16 -19.61 13.89
N ALA A 270 33.98 -19.88 14.90
CA ALA A 270 33.64 -19.64 16.30
C ALA A 270 33.50 -18.13 16.61
N PRO A 271 32.55 -17.72 17.45
CA PRO A 271 32.33 -16.32 17.79
C PRO A 271 33.48 -15.78 18.64
N ASN A 272 33.90 -14.56 18.37
CA ASN A 272 34.83 -13.82 19.22
C ASN A 272 34.08 -13.17 20.44
N SER A 273 34.84 -12.51 21.29
CA SER A 273 34.31 -11.90 22.53
C SER A 273 33.22 -10.83 22.25
N LEU A 274 33.36 -10.02 21.18
CA LEU A 274 32.36 -9.05 20.77
C LEU A 274 31.06 -9.74 20.33
N GLN A 275 31.17 -10.74 19.47
CA GLN A 275 30.04 -11.48 18.94
C GLN A 275 29.28 -12.21 20.04
N SER A 276 30.01 -12.86 20.97
CA SER A 276 29.42 -13.50 22.15
C SER A 276 28.71 -12.49 23.08
N ALA A 277 29.29 -11.29 23.28
CA ALA A 277 28.69 -10.24 24.09
C ALA A 277 27.41 -9.70 23.47
N VAL A 278 27.38 -9.51 22.14
CA VAL A 278 26.20 -9.03 21.41
C VAL A 278 25.09 -10.06 21.41
N MET A 279 25.38 -11.34 21.17
CA MET A 279 24.38 -12.43 21.30
C MET A 279 23.79 -12.49 22.70
N GLY A 280 24.65 -12.45 23.74
CA GLY A 280 24.18 -12.43 25.11
C GLY A 280 23.39 -11.19 25.49
N ALA A 281 23.66 -10.03 24.87
CA ALA A 281 22.84 -8.83 25.05
C ALA A 281 21.47 -8.98 24.39
N ALA A 282 21.42 -9.46 23.14
CA ALA A 282 20.18 -9.74 22.42
C ALA A 282 19.32 -10.77 23.17
N ASP A 283 19.93 -11.78 23.75
CA ASP A 283 19.28 -12.84 24.49
C ASP A 283 18.64 -12.38 25.79
N ARG A 284 19.17 -11.33 26.43
CA ARG A 284 18.61 -10.73 27.67
C ARG A 284 17.51 -9.71 27.41
N MET A 285 17.23 -9.35 26.17
CA MET A 285 16.15 -8.42 25.88
C MET A 285 14.79 -9.14 25.91
N ASP A 286 13.88 -8.66 26.76
CA ASP A 286 12.54 -9.25 26.95
C ASP A 286 11.50 -8.62 25.98
N SER A 287 11.87 -7.56 25.25
CA SER A 287 11.02 -6.85 24.32
C SER A 287 11.83 -6.33 23.14
N PRO A 288 11.18 -6.02 21.98
CA PRO A 288 11.82 -5.31 20.89
C PRO A 288 12.48 -4.01 21.38
N GLY A 289 13.69 -3.70 20.88
CA GLY A 289 14.44 -2.56 21.36
C GLY A 289 15.60 -2.19 20.46
N LEU A 290 16.44 -1.27 20.94
CA LEU A 290 17.63 -0.78 20.24
C LEU A 290 18.88 -1.41 20.86
N LEU A 291 19.70 -2.05 20.02
CA LEU A 291 21.03 -2.55 20.37
C LEU A 291 22.10 -1.71 19.67
N ILE A 292 22.96 -1.02 20.43
CA ILE A 292 24.07 -0.22 19.92
C ILE A 292 25.36 -1.00 20.09
N VAL A 293 26.10 -1.20 18.98
CA VAL A 293 27.38 -1.94 18.99
C VAL A 293 28.51 -1.03 18.53
N GLU A 294 29.31 -0.56 19.50
CA GLU A 294 30.51 0.23 19.24
C GLU A 294 31.78 -0.64 19.33
N ALA A 295 32.53 -0.73 18.24
CA ALA A 295 33.76 -1.49 18.21
C ALA A 295 34.62 -1.05 17.02
N GLN A 296 35.91 -1.39 17.05
CA GLN A 296 36.89 -1.10 15.98
C GLN A 296 36.45 -1.71 14.64
N MET A 297 37.03 -1.21 13.53
CA MET A 297 36.82 -1.79 12.21
C MET A 297 37.43 -3.19 12.14
N GLY A 298 36.81 -4.11 11.41
CA GLY A 298 37.36 -5.46 11.16
C GLY A 298 37.09 -6.48 12.26
N VAL A 299 36.48 -6.11 13.41
CA VAL A 299 36.25 -7.05 14.55
C VAL A 299 35.01 -7.91 14.41
N GLY A 300 34.33 -7.93 13.24
CA GLY A 300 33.18 -8.80 13.00
C GLY A 300 31.86 -8.25 13.48
N LYS A 301 31.66 -6.90 13.49
CA LYS A 301 30.38 -6.26 13.85
C LYS A 301 29.19 -6.71 12.98
N THR A 302 29.44 -6.98 11.70
CA THR A 302 28.40 -7.40 10.77
C THR A 302 27.78 -8.73 11.18
N GLU A 303 28.60 -9.71 11.50
CA GLU A 303 28.15 -11.02 11.95
C GLU A 303 27.48 -10.94 13.32
N ALA A 304 28.00 -10.12 14.23
CA ALA A 304 27.37 -9.83 15.51
C ALA A 304 25.95 -9.24 15.33
N ALA A 305 25.80 -8.25 14.44
CA ALA A 305 24.52 -7.63 14.15
C ALA A 305 23.53 -8.61 13.49
N LEU A 306 23.99 -9.45 12.57
CA LEU A 306 23.16 -10.46 11.93
C LEU A 306 22.70 -11.53 12.93
N ALA A 307 23.56 -11.99 13.84
CA ALA A 307 23.19 -12.91 14.89
C ALA A 307 22.12 -12.32 15.82
N ALA A 308 22.31 -11.07 16.28
CA ALA A 308 21.32 -10.38 17.07
C ALA A 308 19.99 -10.18 16.33
N ALA A 309 20.03 -9.82 15.04
CA ALA A 309 18.84 -9.67 14.22
C ALA A 309 18.09 -11.01 14.06
N GLU A 310 18.79 -12.12 13.93
CA GLU A 310 18.20 -13.45 13.82
C GLU A 310 17.51 -13.85 15.15
N ILE A 311 18.15 -13.62 16.29
CA ILE A 311 17.55 -13.82 17.62
C ILE A 311 16.27 -12.96 17.78
N PHE A 312 16.34 -11.69 17.41
CA PHE A 312 15.18 -10.80 17.48
C PHE A 312 14.05 -11.23 16.54
N ALA A 313 14.38 -11.60 15.31
CA ALA A 313 13.39 -12.07 14.36
C ALA A 313 12.65 -13.30 14.85
N ALA A 314 13.37 -14.29 15.37
CA ALA A 314 12.77 -15.50 15.91
C ALA A 314 11.90 -15.24 17.17
N ARG A 315 12.39 -14.38 18.07
CA ARG A 315 11.68 -14.08 19.33
C ARG A 315 10.44 -13.21 19.13
N TYR A 316 10.50 -12.26 18.20
CA TYR A 316 9.45 -11.26 18.03
C TYR A 316 8.63 -11.44 16.74
N GLY A 317 8.93 -12.48 15.95
CA GLY A 317 8.18 -12.80 14.73
C GLY A 317 8.43 -11.80 13.60
N ALA A 318 9.66 -11.27 13.48
CA ALA A 318 10.01 -10.39 12.37
C ALA A 318 10.18 -11.20 11.08
N GLY A 319 9.50 -10.78 10.00
CA GLY A 319 9.51 -11.46 8.71
C GLY A 319 10.59 -10.99 7.74
N GLY A 320 11.57 -10.22 8.20
CA GLY A 320 12.64 -9.72 7.34
C GLY A 320 13.66 -8.86 8.08
N LEU A 321 14.75 -8.53 7.37
CA LEU A 321 15.83 -7.68 7.86
C LEU A 321 16.10 -6.57 6.84
N TYR A 322 16.10 -5.31 7.30
CA TYR A 322 16.58 -4.18 6.53
C TYR A 322 18.01 -3.81 6.95
N PHE A 323 18.93 -3.79 6.00
CA PHE A 323 20.34 -3.46 6.24
C PHE A 323 20.68 -2.09 5.62
N GLY A 324 20.63 -1.03 6.43
CA GLY A 324 20.96 0.34 6.02
C GLY A 324 22.45 0.61 6.06
N LEU A 325 23.04 1.13 4.98
CA LEU A 325 24.44 1.50 4.89
C LEU A 325 24.62 2.91 4.35
N PRO A 326 25.65 3.66 4.80
CA PRO A 326 25.77 5.09 4.48
C PRO A 326 26.15 5.36 3.02
N THR A 327 26.72 4.38 2.29
CA THR A 327 27.14 4.57 0.90
C THR A 327 26.77 3.37 0.03
N GLN A 328 26.52 3.64 -1.25
CA GLN A 328 26.23 2.61 -2.25
C GLN A 328 27.39 1.60 -2.41
N ALA A 329 28.65 2.06 -2.29
CA ALA A 329 29.81 1.18 -2.37
C ALA A 329 29.83 0.14 -1.24
N THR A 330 29.51 0.55 0.00
CA THR A 330 29.41 -0.39 1.13
C THR A 330 28.22 -1.31 1.00
N ALA A 331 27.08 -0.83 0.48
CA ALA A 331 25.90 -1.65 0.21
C ALA A 331 26.20 -2.73 -0.85
N ASN A 332 26.83 -2.36 -1.96
CA ASN A 332 27.25 -3.31 -3.00
C ASN A 332 28.27 -4.34 -2.50
N GLY A 333 29.18 -3.94 -1.60
CA GLY A 333 30.17 -4.83 -1.02
C GLY A 333 29.62 -5.89 -0.07
N ILE A 334 28.51 -5.57 0.63
CA ILE A 334 27.91 -6.51 1.60
C ILE A 334 26.82 -7.39 0.96
N PHE A 335 26.19 -6.94 -0.12
CA PHE A 335 25.07 -7.63 -0.76
C PHE A 335 25.38 -9.09 -1.14
N PRO A 336 26.53 -9.45 -1.77
CA PRO A 336 26.84 -10.84 -2.09
C PRO A 336 26.91 -11.74 -0.84
N ARG A 337 27.44 -11.20 0.28
CA ARG A 337 27.54 -11.94 1.55
C ARG A 337 26.17 -12.21 2.17
N LEU A 338 25.25 -11.25 2.09
CA LEU A 338 23.87 -11.41 2.56
C LEU A 338 23.09 -12.37 1.66
N SER A 339 23.24 -12.26 0.34
CA SER A 339 22.55 -13.13 -0.63
C SER A 339 22.96 -14.59 -0.52
N GLN A 340 24.26 -14.88 -0.37
CA GLN A 340 24.75 -16.23 -0.13
C GLN A 340 24.15 -16.86 1.14
N ARG A 341 24.00 -16.06 2.20
CA ARG A 341 23.44 -16.52 3.47
C ARG A 341 21.93 -16.72 3.42
N ALA A 342 21.21 -15.90 2.67
CA ALA A 342 19.78 -16.09 2.47
C ALA A 342 19.46 -17.37 1.67
N GLN A 343 20.31 -17.70 0.67
CA GLN A 343 20.16 -18.92 -0.14
C GLN A 343 20.42 -20.20 0.65
N SER A 344 21.33 -20.19 1.61
CA SER A 344 21.63 -21.36 2.48
C SER A 344 20.52 -21.67 3.48
N GLN A 345 19.50 -20.80 3.62
CA GLN A 345 18.33 -21.02 4.49
C GLN A 345 17.12 -21.55 3.71
N SER A 346 17.17 -21.56 2.39
CA SER A 346 16.07 -22.03 1.52
C SER A 346 16.22 -23.49 1.09
N GLN A 347 17.24 -24.18 1.59
CA GLN A 347 17.45 -25.62 1.44
C GLN A 347 17.22 -26.35 2.75
#